data_e3e6107d3f718005c4394ff9f4e6ab54
#
_entry.id   e3e6107d3f718005c4394ff9f4e6ab54
#
_cell.length_a   1.000
_cell.length_b   1.000
_cell.length_c   1.000
_cell.angle_alpha   90.00
_cell.angle_beta   90.00
_cell.angle_gamma   90.00
#
_symmetry.space_group_name_H-M   'P 1'
#
loop_
_entity.id
_entity.type
_entity.pdbx_description
1 polymer ?
#
loop_
_entity_poly.entity_id
_entity_poly.type
_entity_poly.pdbx_seq_one_letter_code
_entity_poly.pdbx_strand_id
1 'polypeptide(L)'
;GRGGGGTGNERFATLNSWVNGRSVPRAKAIVRIEKLYFDTIGIDTIDGKTLQSLKSQALRCNISAEQLINNSELLDKLTLYLNYHTNTIEGSTMTLSDVSDVIFDHKVLSNRTAIEQAEARNHQATLHWLIDEVSQSKQLVLDEDLILNIHLRLMNGILSDAGKYRAHAVRILGSRTVVANYLKVPALISGLSADNLVDTDLIASLARTHAKFEQIHPFSDGNGRTGRLIMLVQALSKNVAPPLIRKERKIAYYKALELAQTAENYGPLELFVAEAILFSNELLTS
;
A
#
# COMPACT_ATOMS: atom_id res chain seq x y z
N GLY A 1 26.90 9.75 -40.86
CA GLY A 1 26.88 9.47 -39.44
C GLY A 1 25.43 9.33 -38.94
N ARG A 2 25.01 8.11 -38.64
CA ARG A 2 23.67 7.81 -38.11
C ARG A 2 23.75 7.85 -36.59
N GLY A 3 23.02 8.78 -35.96
CA GLY A 3 22.77 8.82 -34.51
C GLY A 3 21.28 8.70 -34.28
N GLY A 4 20.78 7.48 -34.12
CA GLY A 4 19.40 7.21 -33.80
C GLY A 4 19.17 7.24 -32.29
N GLY A 5 18.66 8.32 -31.75
CA GLY A 5 18.10 8.38 -30.41
C GLY A 5 16.73 7.68 -30.41
N GLY A 6 16.69 6.45 -29.94
CA GLY A 6 15.47 5.68 -29.81
C GLY A 6 14.61 6.11 -28.61
N THR A 7 13.82 7.15 -28.74
CA THR A 7 12.65 7.39 -27.88
C THR A 7 11.57 6.43 -28.37
N GLY A 8 11.35 5.38 -27.57
CA GLY A 8 10.41 4.32 -27.94
C GLY A 8 8.98 4.82 -28.07
N ASN A 9 8.57 5.14 -29.26
CA ASN A 9 7.17 5.30 -29.63
C ASN A 9 6.50 3.92 -29.59
N GLU A 10 5.63 3.71 -28.61
CA GLU A 10 4.65 2.63 -28.71
C GLU A 10 3.85 2.84 -30.00
N ARG A 11 3.75 1.81 -30.82
CA ARG A 11 3.04 1.92 -32.11
C ARG A 11 1.58 2.24 -31.83
N PHE A 12 0.98 3.14 -32.60
CA PHE A 12 -0.44 3.51 -32.50
C PHE A 12 -1.37 2.29 -32.41
N ALA A 13 -1.07 1.24 -33.18
CA ALA A 13 -1.79 -0.02 -33.16
C ALA A 13 -1.76 -0.71 -31.77
N THR A 14 -0.66 -0.62 -31.04
CA THR A 14 -0.51 -1.18 -29.67
C THR A 14 -1.37 -0.39 -28.69
N LEU A 15 -1.30 0.94 -28.70
CA LEU A 15 -2.14 1.80 -27.86
C LEU A 15 -3.62 1.59 -28.13
N ASN A 16 -4.01 1.52 -29.42
CA ASN A 16 -5.40 1.26 -29.82
C ASN A 16 -5.90 -0.12 -29.35
N SER A 17 -5.02 -1.14 -29.34
CA SER A 17 -5.33 -2.46 -28.82
C SER A 17 -5.61 -2.43 -27.30
N TRP A 18 -4.83 -1.65 -26.55
CA TRP A 18 -5.02 -1.50 -25.09
C TRP A 18 -6.29 -0.71 -24.75
N VAL A 19 -6.51 0.41 -25.42
CA VAL A 19 -7.70 1.25 -25.20
C VAL A 19 -9.01 0.49 -25.48
N ASN A 20 -8.98 -0.41 -26.47
CA ASN A 20 -10.16 -1.21 -26.86
C ASN A 20 -10.21 -2.58 -26.16
N GLY A 21 -9.41 -2.81 -25.12
CA GLY A 21 -9.43 -4.05 -24.35
C GLY A 21 -8.99 -5.31 -25.09
N ARG A 22 -8.38 -5.17 -26.28
CA ARG A 22 -7.93 -6.30 -27.11
C ARG A 22 -6.63 -6.93 -26.59
N SER A 23 -5.88 -6.21 -25.79
CA SER A 23 -4.68 -6.69 -25.08
C SER A 23 -4.40 -5.84 -23.85
N VAL A 24 -3.66 -6.40 -22.90
CA VAL A 24 -3.27 -5.71 -21.66
C VAL A 24 -1.84 -5.20 -21.79
N PRO A 25 -1.55 -3.95 -21.36
CA PRO A 25 -0.18 -3.43 -21.33
C PRO A 25 0.68 -4.25 -20.38
N ARG A 26 1.93 -4.52 -20.76
CA ARG A 26 2.92 -5.12 -19.85
C ARG A 26 3.32 -4.10 -18.76
N ALA A 27 3.77 -4.58 -17.61
CA ALA A 27 4.14 -3.75 -16.46
C ALA A 27 5.02 -2.53 -16.81
N LYS A 28 6.07 -2.72 -17.63
CA LYS A 28 6.92 -1.62 -18.11
C LYS A 28 6.17 -0.57 -18.94
N ALA A 29 5.16 -0.98 -19.71
CA ALA A 29 4.34 -0.06 -20.49
C ALA A 29 3.39 0.72 -19.59
N ILE A 30 2.80 0.08 -18.57
CA ILE A 30 1.95 0.73 -17.57
C ILE A 30 2.71 1.86 -16.88
N VAL A 31 3.90 1.58 -16.34
CA VAL A 31 4.74 2.60 -15.68
C VAL A 31 5.02 3.80 -16.59
N ARG A 32 5.29 3.56 -17.87
CA ARG A 32 5.54 4.64 -18.84
C ARG A 32 4.28 5.44 -19.15
N ILE A 33 3.14 4.78 -19.32
CA ILE A 33 1.85 5.43 -19.57
C ILE A 33 1.45 6.28 -18.37
N GLU A 34 1.55 5.74 -17.16
CA GLU A 34 1.27 6.48 -15.94
C GLU A 34 2.17 7.71 -15.80
N LYS A 35 3.49 7.54 -15.99
CA LYS A 35 4.42 8.67 -15.94
C LYS A 35 4.04 9.74 -16.97
N LEU A 36 3.76 9.34 -18.21
CA LEU A 36 3.39 10.28 -19.28
C LEU A 36 2.07 10.98 -18.96
N TYR A 37 1.09 10.25 -18.41
CA TYR A 37 -0.18 10.80 -18.00
C TYR A 37 0.00 11.85 -16.90
N PHE A 38 0.77 11.53 -15.86
CA PHE A 38 1.03 12.46 -14.75
C PHE A 38 1.86 13.68 -15.17
N ASP A 39 2.82 13.48 -16.10
CA ASP A 39 3.65 14.58 -16.61
C ASP A 39 2.87 15.52 -17.56
N THR A 40 1.80 15.03 -18.23
CA THR A 40 1.11 15.75 -19.30
C THR A 40 -0.27 16.27 -18.88
N ILE A 41 -1.06 15.44 -18.19
CA ILE A 41 -2.46 15.73 -17.87
C ILE A 41 -2.63 16.07 -16.39
N GLY A 42 -1.80 15.44 -15.53
CA GLY A 42 -1.96 15.49 -14.08
C GLY A 42 -3.10 14.60 -13.59
N ILE A 43 -3.21 14.47 -12.26
CA ILE A 43 -4.31 13.76 -11.61
C ILE A 43 -5.14 14.70 -10.73
N ASP A 44 -5.04 15.99 -11.00
CA ASP A 44 -5.64 17.02 -10.14
C ASP A 44 -7.18 17.02 -10.24
N THR A 45 -7.71 16.48 -11.34
CA THR A 45 -9.16 16.40 -11.56
C THR A 45 -9.59 14.97 -11.84
N ILE A 46 -10.38 14.41 -10.93
CA ILE A 46 -11.04 13.12 -11.12
C ILE A 46 -12.53 13.37 -11.34
N ASP A 47 -13.11 12.72 -12.35
CA ASP A 47 -14.56 12.74 -12.52
C ASP A 47 -15.26 12.13 -11.31
N GLY A 48 -16.06 12.93 -10.61
CA GLY A 48 -16.73 12.54 -9.39
C GLY A 48 -17.68 11.34 -9.55
N LYS A 49 -18.29 11.17 -10.74
CA LYS A 49 -19.15 10.01 -11.02
C LYS A 49 -18.34 8.73 -11.13
N THR A 50 -17.20 8.78 -11.81
CA THR A 50 -16.26 7.67 -11.93
C THR A 50 -15.73 7.26 -10.55
N LEU A 51 -15.28 8.22 -9.73
CA LEU A 51 -14.83 7.96 -8.36
C LEU A 51 -15.92 7.28 -7.54
N GLN A 52 -17.13 7.83 -7.54
CA GLN A 52 -18.24 7.28 -6.75
C GLN A 52 -18.63 5.87 -7.22
N SER A 53 -18.59 5.61 -8.53
CA SER A 53 -18.85 4.28 -9.08
C SER A 53 -17.81 3.26 -8.60
N LEU A 54 -16.52 3.59 -8.68
CA LEU A 54 -15.44 2.69 -8.23
C LEU A 54 -15.46 2.46 -6.72
N LYS A 55 -15.72 3.51 -5.93
CA LYS A 55 -15.92 3.37 -4.47
C LYS A 55 -17.06 2.41 -4.16
N SER A 56 -18.18 2.55 -4.84
CA SER A 56 -19.34 1.66 -4.67
C SER A 56 -19.04 0.21 -5.06
N GLN A 57 -18.22 -0.02 -6.08
CA GLN A 57 -17.77 -1.35 -6.47
C GLN A 57 -16.81 -1.93 -5.43
N ALA A 58 -15.82 -1.15 -4.99
CA ALA A 58 -14.85 -1.57 -3.99
C ALA A 58 -15.52 -1.98 -2.65
N LEU A 59 -16.53 -1.24 -2.21
CA LEU A 59 -17.30 -1.57 -1.01
C LEU A 59 -18.13 -2.86 -1.10
N ARG A 60 -18.30 -3.42 -2.29
CA ARG A 60 -18.94 -4.74 -2.50
C ARG A 60 -17.97 -5.91 -2.47
N CYS A 61 -16.68 -5.63 -2.44
CA CYS A 61 -15.62 -6.65 -2.35
C CYS A 61 -15.54 -7.17 -0.90
N ASN A 62 -16.44 -8.08 -0.54
CA ASN A 62 -16.58 -8.57 0.83
C ASN A 62 -15.57 -9.70 1.11
N ILE A 63 -14.66 -9.47 2.04
CA ILE A 63 -13.75 -10.48 2.59
C ILE A 63 -13.63 -10.23 4.09
N SER A 64 -13.95 -11.23 4.91
CA SER A 64 -13.78 -11.15 6.36
C SER A 64 -12.46 -11.79 6.80
N ALA A 65 -11.96 -11.38 7.97
CA ALA A 65 -10.79 -12.01 8.58
C ALA A 65 -11.03 -13.50 8.87
N GLU A 66 -12.24 -13.88 9.27
CA GLU A 66 -12.62 -15.27 9.50
C GLU A 66 -12.57 -16.13 8.21
N GLN A 67 -12.98 -15.56 7.06
CA GLN A 67 -12.87 -16.25 5.78
C GLN A 67 -11.40 -16.51 5.42
N LEU A 68 -10.51 -15.53 5.69
CA LEU A 68 -9.07 -15.70 5.46
C LEU A 68 -8.49 -16.80 6.35
N ILE A 69 -8.81 -16.81 7.65
CA ILE A 69 -8.31 -17.82 8.60
C ILE A 69 -8.80 -19.23 8.23
N ASN A 70 -10.05 -19.36 7.80
CA ASN A 70 -10.67 -20.65 7.48
C ASN A 70 -10.31 -21.15 6.07
N ASN A 71 -9.58 -20.38 5.27
CA ASN A 71 -9.16 -20.75 3.92
C ASN A 71 -7.66 -20.45 3.73
N SER A 72 -6.82 -21.45 3.97
CA SER A 72 -5.36 -21.31 3.88
C SER A 72 -4.89 -20.89 2.49
N GLU A 73 -5.51 -21.38 1.42
CA GLU A 73 -5.13 -21.00 0.04
C GLU A 73 -5.37 -19.50 -0.20
N LEU A 74 -6.51 -18.98 0.28
CA LEU A 74 -6.86 -17.58 0.18
C LEU A 74 -5.89 -16.71 1.01
N LEU A 75 -5.58 -17.14 2.22
CA LEU A 75 -4.66 -16.48 3.13
C LEU A 75 -3.24 -16.45 2.55
N ASP A 76 -2.75 -17.59 2.04
CA ASP A 76 -1.43 -17.70 1.45
C ASP A 76 -1.30 -16.82 0.20
N LYS A 77 -2.32 -16.80 -0.65
CA LYS A 77 -2.38 -15.96 -1.84
C LYS A 77 -2.32 -14.47 -1.46
N LEU A 78 -3.16 -14.03 -0.52
CA LEU A 78 -3.14 -12.65 -0.01
C LEU A 78 -1.77 -12.31 0.59
N THR A 79 -1.24 -13.18 1.44
CA THR A 79 0.05 -13.00 2.12
C THR A 79 1.19 -12.84 1.13
N LEU A 80 1.27 -13.72 0.13
CA LEU A 80 2.31 -13.69 -0.89
C LEU A 80 2.33 -12.36 -1.65
N TYR A 81 1.18 -11.96 -2.18
CA TYR A 81 1.10 -10.77 -3.02
C TYR A 81 1.24 -9.47 -2.23
N LEU A 82 0.63 -9.35 -1.04
CA LEU A 82 0.82 -8.17 -0.18
C LEU A 82 2.29 -8.03 0.21
N ASN A 83 2.93 -9.12 0.65
CA ASN A 83 4.34 -9.13 1.03
C ASN A 83 5.24 -8.69 -0.13
N TYR A 84 5.08 -9.34 -1.28
CA TYR A 84 5.86 -9.03 -2.47
C TYR A 84 5.74 -7.57 -2.91
N HIS A 85 4.52 -7.09 -3.08
CA HIS A 85 4.30 -5.73 -3.56
C HIS A 85 4.75 -4.68 -2.57
N THR A 86 4.42 -4.83 -1.28
CA THR A 86 4.76 -3.83 -0.27
C THR A 86 6.27 -3.69 -0.08
N ASN A 87 7.02 -4.80 0.01
CA ASN A 87 8.48 -4.74 0.16
C ASN A 87 9.17 -4.26 -1.13
N THR A 88 8.65 -4.61 -2.31
CA THR A 88 9.20 -4.09 -3.57
C THR A 88 8.96 -2.57 -3.74
N ILE A 89 7.85 -2.04 -3.25
CA ILE A 89 7.61 -0.59 -3.18
C ILE A 89 8.71 0.09 -2.35
N GLU A 90 9.11 -0.52 -1.25
CA GLU A 90 10.20 0.02 -0.39
C GLU A 90 11.60 -0.29 -0.89
N GLY A 91 11.75 -1.02 -1.99
CA GLY A 91 13.04 -1.22 -2.65
C GLY A 91 13.59 -2.64 -2.60
N SER A 92 12.87 -3.61 -2.04
CA SER A 92 13.27 -5.02 -2.10
C SER A 92 13.43 -5.49 -3.54
N THR A 93 14.49 -6.24 -3.78
CA THR A 93 14.83 -6.83 -5.08
C THR A 93 14.32 -8.26 -5.25
N MET A 94 13.66 -8.81 -4.23
CA MET A 94 13.10 -10.15 -4.24
C MET A 94 12.03 -10.30 -5.33
N THR A 95 12.05 -11.42 -6.03
CA THR A 95 10.99 -11.83 -6.95
C THR A 95 9.82 -12.42 -6.17
N LEU A 96 8.67 -12.62 -6.82
CA LEU A 96 7.52 -13.30 -6.21
C LEU A 96 7.89 -14.72 -5.73
N SER A 97 8.71 -15.45 -6.53
CA SER A 97 9.21 -16.77 -6.15
C SER A 97 10.15 -16.70 -4.95
N ASP A 98 11.06 -15.72 -4.88
CA ASP A 98 11.95 -15.54 -3.72
C ASP A 98 11.16 -15.31 -2.44
N VAL A 99 10.09 -14.49 -2.52
CA VAL A 99 9.21 -14.26 -1.37
C VAL A 99 8.52 -15.56 -0.96
N SER A 100 7.95 -16.31 -1.91
CA SER A 100 7.33 -17.61 -1.64
C SER A 100 8.30 -18.60 -0.96
N ASP A 101 9.51 -18.74 -1.52
CA ASP A 101 10.55 -19.60 -0.96
C ASP A 101 10.91 -19.23 0.49
N VAL A 102 10.96 -17.93 0.81
CA VAL A 102 11.34 -17.44 2.14
C VAL A 102 10.22 -17.60 3.15
N ILE A 103 8.96 -17.29 2.77
CA ILE A 103 7.85 -17.25 3.73
C ILE A 103 7.14 -18.58 3.90
N PHE A 104 7.04 -19.41 2.86
CA PHE A 104 6.35 -20.70 2.94
C PHE A 104 7.30 -21.87 3.06
N ASP A 105 8.38 -21.90 2.28
CA ASP A 105 9.35 -23.00 2.32
C ASP A 105 10.47 -22.78 3.35
N HIS A 106 10.49 -21.64 4.04
CA HIS A 106 11.49 -21.26 5.05
C HIS A 106 12.95 -21.31 4.53
N LYS A 107 13.14 -21.17 3.22
CA LYS A 107 14.47 -21.19 2.60
C LYS A 107 15.28 -19.96 2.98
N VAL A 108 16.60 -20.12 2.99
CA VAL A 108 17.58 -19.03 3.09
C VAL A 108 18.21 -18.85 1.71
N LEU A 109 18.01 -17.69 1.12
CA LEU A 109 18.48 -17.37 -0.23
C LEU A 109 19.84 -16.69 -0.16
N SER A 110 20.85 -17.32 -0.75
CA SER A 110 22.24 -16.80 -0.77
C SER A 110 22.42 -15.58 -1.69
N ASN A 111 21.51 -15.38 -2.65
CA ASN A 111 21.52 -14.28 -3.60
C ASN A 111 20.61 -13.09 -3.16
N ARG A 112 20.12 -13.11 -1.93
CA ARG A 112 19.30 -12.05 -1.34
C ARG A 112 19.88 -11.62 0.00
N THR A 113 19.71 -10.36 0.36
CA THR A 113 20.20 -9.85 1.65
C THR A 113 19.46 -10.46 2.83
N ALA A 114 20.11 -10.57 3.97
CA ALA A 114 19.47 -11.05 5.20
C ALA A 114 18.33 -10.11 5.62
N ILE A 115 18.47 -8.80 5.37
CA ILE A 115 17.45 -7.79 5.67
C ILE A 115 16.19 -8.03 4.83
N GLU A 116 16.29 -8.16 3.50
CA GLU A 116 15.13 -8.42 2.63
C GLU A 116 14.37 -9.68 3.07
N GLN A 117 15.10 -10.73 3.43
CA GLN A 117 14.50 -11.98 3.89
C GLN A 117 13.85 -11.83 5.27
N ALA A 118 14.43 -11.03 6.17
CA ALA A 118 13.84 -10.70 7.48
C ALA A 118 12.57 -9.85 7.29
N GLU A 119 12.60 -8.85 6.41
CA GLU A 119 11.43 -8.02 6.07
C GLU A 119 10.27 -8.88 5.55
N ALA A 120 10.55 -9.84 4.69
CA ALA A 120 9.51 -10.75 4.17
C ALA A 120 8.89 -11.61 5.28
N ARG A 121 9.69 -12.22 6.15
CA ARG A 121 9.18 -13.03 7.28
C ARG A 121 8.42 -12.19 8.29
N ASN A 122 8.96 -11.03 8.65
CA ASN A 122 8.33 -10.13 9.60
C ASN A 122 6.99 -9.62 9.08
N HIS A 123 6.91 -9.29 7.78
CA HIS A 123 5.67 -8.84 7.16
C HIS A 123 4.61 -9.96 7.19
N GLN A 124 4.97 -11.20 6.84
CA GLN A 124 4.06 -12.35 6.94
C GLN A 124 3.54 -12.52 8.37
N ALA A 125 4.44 -12.59 9.35
CA ALA A 125 4.07 -12.80 10.75
C ALA A 125 3.17 -11.66 11.28
N THR A 126 3.47 -10.40 10.89
CA THR A 126 2.67 -9.23 11.27
C THR A 126 1.29 -9.27 10.62
N LEU A 127 1.21 -9.63 9.34
CA LEU A 127 -0.05 -9.74 8.61
C LEU A 127 -0.97 -10.80 9.24
N HIS A 128 -0.44 -12.01 9.52
CA HIS A 128 -1.21 -13.07 10.15
C HIS A 128 -1.71 -12.66 11.54
N TRP A 129 -0.83 -12.09 12.36
CA TRP A 129 -1.24 -11.55 13.66
C TRP A 129 -2.36 -10.52 13.54
N LEU A 130 -2.30 -9.59 12.57
CA LEU A 130 -3.35 -8.58 12.39
C LEU A 130 -4.69 -9.19 11.95
N ILE A 131 -4.67 -10.21 11.09
CA ILE A 131 -5.88 -10.91 10.67
C ILE A 131 -6.51 -11.62 11.87
N ASP A 132 -5.71 -12.25 12.73
CA ASP A 132 -6.18 -12.88 13.97
C ASP A 132 -6.80 -11.85 14.92
N GLU A 133 -6.13 -10.70 15.15
CA GLU A 133 -6.65 -9.61 15.99
C GLU A 133 -8.00 -9.08 15.48
N VAL A 134 -8.12 -8.87 14.15
CA VAL A 134 -9.38 -8.41 13.54
C VAL A 134 -10.48 -9.45 13.71
N SER A 135 -10.16 -10.75 13.59
CA SER A 135 -11.17 -11.81 13.73
C SER A 135 -11.68 -11.98 15.16
N GLN A 136 -10.81 -11.76 16.14
CA GLN A 136 -11.15 -11.93 17.56
C GLN A 136 -11.83 -10.70 18.15
N SER A 137 -11.62 -9.52 17.58
CA SER A 137 -12.13 -8.26 18.08
C SER A 137 -13.46 -7.91 17.42
N LYS A 138 -14.51 -7.65 18.23
CA LYS A 138 -15.79 -7.11 17.71
C LYS A 138 -15.59 -5.75 17.03
N GLN A 139 -14.59 -4.99 17.48
CA GLN A 139 -14.20 -3.70 16.92
C GLN A 139 -12.75 -3.45 17.26
N LEU A 140 -11.85 -3.66 16.30
CA LEU A 140 -10.44 -3.31 16.46
C LEU A 140 -10.32 -1.78 16.37
N VAL A 141 -9.80 -1.18 17.43
CA VAL A 141 -9.54 0.27 17.49
C VAL A 141 -8.15 0.55 16.96
N LEU A 142 -8.06 1.45 16.00
CA LEU A 142 -6.77 1.98 15.56
C LEU A 142 -6.26 2.97 16.60
N ASP A 143 -5.52 2.49 17.58
CA ASP A 143 -4.88 3.30 18.61
C ASP A 143 -3.35 3.33 18.48
N GLU A 144 -2.71 4.06 19.36
CA GLU A 144 -1.25 4.21 19.41
C GLU A 144 -0.58 2.87 19.64
N ASP A 145 -1.10 2.04 20.54
CA ASP A 145 -0.51 0.75 20.89
C ASP A 145 -0.52 -0.20 19.70
N LEU A 146 -1.61 -0.25 18.94
CA LEU A 146 -1.69 -1.06 17.72
C LEU A 146 -0.66 -0.60 16.68
N ILE A 147 -0.53 0.72 16.46
CA ILE A 147 0.44 1.28 15.51
C ILE A 147 1.88 0.94 15.90
N LEU A 148 2.22 1.10 17.17
CA LEU A 148 3.57 0.77 17.70
C LEU A 148 3.85 -0.73 17.59
N ASN A 149 2.87 -1.59 17.89
CA ASN A 149 3.01 -3.05 17.77
C ASN A 149 3.14 -3.52 16.32
N ILE A 150 2.43 -2.93 15.36
CA ILE A 150 2.62 -3.21 13.94
C ILE A 150 4.07 -2.92 13.55
N HIS A 151 4.57 -1.73 13.88
CA HIS A 151 5.93 -1.33 13.54
C HIS A 151 6.98 -2.20 14.26
N LEU A 152 6.78 -2.50 15.56
CA LEU A 152 7.67 -3.39 16.33
C LEU A 152 7.84 -4.74 15.63
N ARG A 153 6.73 -5.37 15.21
CA ARG A 153 6.76 -6.69 14.55
C ARG A 153 7.39 -6.62 13.16
N LEU A 154 7.06 -5.61 12.37
CA LEU A 154 7.63 -5.41 11.03
C LEU A 154 9.14 -5.23 11.06
N MET A 155 9.64 -4.45 12.01
CA MET A 155 11.04 -4.03 12.05
C MET A 155 11.87 -4.77 13.11
N ASN A 156 11.31 -5.83 13.71
CA ASN A 156 12.00 -6.66 14.70
C ASN A 156 13.28 -7.27 14.12
N GLY A 157 14.40 -7.08 14.81
CA GLY A 157 15.71 -7.56 14.35
C GLY A 157 16.29 -6.80 13.14
N ILE A 158 15.60 -5.77 12.63
CA ILE A 158 16.03 -4.92 11.52
C ILE A 158 16.44 -3.54 12.05
N LEU A 159 15.61 -2.94 12.91
CA LEU A 159 15.88 -1.63 13.52
C LEU A 159 16.02 -1.75 15.03
N SER A 160 16.94 -1.01 15.60
CA SER A 160 17.14 -0.94 17.06
C SER A 160 16.05 -0.15 17.80
N ASP A 161 15.34 0.72 17.07
CA ASP A 161 14.21 1.52 17.56
C ASP A 161 12.85 1.01 17.06
N ALA A 162 12.77 -0.29 16.69
CA ALA A 162 11.51 -0.92 16.32
C ALA A 162 10.43 -0.72 17.40
N GLY A 163 9.23 -0.29 16.99
CA GLY A 163 8.12 0.00 17.89
C GLY A 163 8.27 1.29 18.69
N LYS A 164 9.22 2.15 18.33
CA LYS A 164 9.41 3.46 18.99
C LYS A 164 9.35 4.58 17.97
N TYR A 165 8.79 5.70 18.38
CA TYR A 165 8.83 6.90 17.54
C TYR A 165 10.27 7.40 17.37
N ARG A 166 10.53 7.92 16.16
CA ARG A 166 11.83 8.55 15.89
C ARG A 166 12.08 9.75 16.81
N ALA A 167 13.32 9.89 17.25
CA ALA A 167 13.79 11.00 18.07
C ALA A 167 14.58 12.06 17.26
N HIS A 168 14.48 12.03 15.92
CA HIS A 168 15.24 12.89 15.02
C HIS A 168 14.40 13.32 13.80
N ALA A 169 14.86 14.34 13.11
CA ALA A 169 14.23 14.78 11.86
C ALA A 169 14.54 13.80 10.73
N VAL A 170 13.54 13.54 9.89
CA VAL A 170 13.66 12.73 8.68
C VAL A 170 13.10 13.49 7.47
N ARG A 171 13.41 13.01 6.27
CA ARG A 171 12.90 13.55 5.01
C ARG A 171 12.51 12.39 4.09
N ILE A 172 11.37 12.51 3.42
CA ILE A 172 10.97 11.58 2.36
C ILE A 172 11.72 11.97 1.08
N LEU A 173 12.59 11.07 0.61
CA LEU A 173 13.36 11.31 -0.60
C LEU A 173 12.45 11.33 -1.83
N GLY A 174 12.62 12.35 -2.66
CA GLY A 174 11.84 12.50 -3.91
C GLY A 174 10.41 13.05 -3.72
N SER A 175 10.00 13.39 -2.50
CA SER A 175 8.70 14.04 -2.22
C SER A 175 8.87 15.49 -1.80
N ARG A 176 7.85 16.32 -2.09
CA ARG A 176 7.72 17.70 -1.58
C ARG A 176 7.01 17.75 -0.23
N THR A 177 6.53 16.61 0.25
CA THR A 177 5.82 16.53 1.53
C THR A 177 6.75 16.90 2.68
N VAL A 178 6.30 17.83 3.50
CA VAL A 178 6.96 18.20 4.76
C VAL A 178 6.45 17.28 5.86
N VAL A 179 7.31 16.43 6.39
CA VAL A 179 6.96 15.52 7.49
C VAL A 179 6.86 16.28 8.81
N ALA A 180 6.10 15.73 9.75
CA ALA A 180 5.90 16.33 11.05
C ALA A 180 7.23 16.49 11.84
N ASN A 181 7.29 17.50 12.70
CA ASN A 181 8.36 17.59 13.70
C ASN A 181 8.27 16.39 14.65
N TYR A 182 9.38 15.69 14.87
CA TYR A 182 9.41 14.47 15.69
C TYR A 182 8.88 14.66 17.12
N LEU A 183 9.03 15.86 17.71
CA LEU A 183 8.48 16.17 19.03
C LEU A 183 6.95 16.19 19.07
N LYS A 184 6.29 16.37 17.92
CA LYS A 184 4.82 16.39 17.80
C LYS A 184 4.22 15.03 17.43
N VAL A 185 5.06 14.06 17.07
CA VAL A 185 4.60 12.75 16.57
C VAL A 185 3.63 12.07 17.54
N PRO A 186 3.88 11.94 18.85
CA PRO A 186 2.93 11.25 19.74
C PRO A 186 1.54 11.89 19.74
N ALA A 187 1.48 13.22 19.86
CA ALA A 187 0.20 13.94 19.85
C ALA A 187 -0.54 13.82 18.51
N LEU A 188 0.19 13.81 17.39
CA LEU A 188 -0.40 13.67 16.06
C LEU A 188 -0.93 12.25 15.82
N ILE A 189 -0.27 11.21 16.31
CA ILE A 189 -0.75 9.83 16.21
C ILE A 189 -1.99 9.64 17.10
N SER A 190 -2.01 10.19 18.31
CA SER A 190 -3.21 10.17 19.15
C SER A 190 -4.39 10.87 18.48
N GLY A 191 -4.18 12.00 17.79
CA GLY A 191 -5.20 12.70 17.00
C GLY A 191 -5.68 11.87 15.81
N LEU A 192 -4.79 11.15 15.13
CA LEU A 192 -5.14 10.28 14.01
C LEU A 192 -6.10 9.17 14.43
N SER A 193 -5.90 8.59 15.61
CA SER A 193 -6.75 7.54 16.17
C SER A 193 -8.18 8.06 16.46
N ALA A 194 -8.30 9.28 16.96
CA ALA A 194 -9.60 9.90 17.26
C ALA A 194 -10.40 10.25 15.98
N ASP A 195 -9.72 10.74 14.93
CA ASP A 195 -10.36 11.12 13.66
C ASP A 195 -10.99 9.95 12.91
N ASN A 196 -10.45 8.74 13.07
CA ASN A 196 -10.96 7.53 12.42
C ASN A 196 -12.37 7.11 12.84
N LEU A 197 -12.88 7.62 13.94
CA LEU A 197 -14.22 7.26 14.47
C LEU A 197 -15.36 8.02 13.80
N VAL A 198 -15.08 9.03 12.99
CA VAL A 198 -16.07 10.01 12.52
C VAL A 198 -16.47 9.84 11.04
N ASP A 199 -15.63 9.20 10.21
CA ASP A 199 -15.89 9.12 8.77
C ASP A 199 -16.83 7.96 8.41
N THR A 200 -17.94 8.28 7.73
CA THR A 200 -18.92 7.28 7.24
C THR A 200 -18.54 6.67 5.90
N ASP A 201 -17.60 7.28 5.18
CA ASP A 201 -17.07 6.79 3.89
C ASP A 201 -15.74 6.05 4.13
N LEU A 202 -15.79 4.72 4.10
CA LEU A 202 -14.62 3.88 4.35
C LEU A 202 -13.45 4.21 3.42
N ILE A 203 -13.68 4.40 2.12
CA ILE A 203 -12.60 4.65 1.15
C ILE A 203 -11.94 6.00 1.45
N ALA A 204 -12.72 7.01 1.75
CA ALA A 204 -12.21 8.32 2.16
C ALA A 204 -11.44 8.22 3.49
N SER A 205 -11.93 7.45 4.45
CA SER A 205 -11.24 7.18 5.72
C SER A 205 -9.89 6.51 5.50
N LEU A 206 -9.83 5.43 4.71
CA LEU A 206 -8.58 4.74 4.36
C LEU A 206 -7.57 5.69 3.74
N ALA A 207 -7.99 6.47 2.75
CA ALA A 207 -7.12 7.42 2.05
C ALA A 207 -6.59 8.52 2.99
N ARG A 208 -7.47 9.12 3.80
CA ARG A 208 -7.10 10.18 4.74
C ARG A 208 -6.17 9.70 5.85
N THR A 209 -6.52 8.57 6.47
CA THR A 209 -5.68 7.98 7.52
C THR A 209 -4.30 7.68 6.99
N HIS A 210 -4.22 7.05 5.82
CA HIS A 210 -2.95 6.70 5.20
C HIS A 210 -2.12 7.95 4.84
N ALA A 211 -2.73 8.95 4.21
CA ALA A 211 -2.03 10.20 3.87
C ALA A 211 -1.53 10.94 5.12
N LYS A 212 -2.34 11.05 6.16
CA LYS A 212 -1.95 11.68 7.44
C LYS A 212 -0.84 10.90 8.12
N PHE A 213 -0.96 9.56 8.20
CA PHE A 213 0.07 8.70 8.79
C PHE A 213 1.41 8.86 8.08
N GLU A 214 1.43 8.81 6.75
CA GLU A 214 2.62 9.00 5.94
C GLU A 214 3.20 10.42 6.07
N GLN A 215 2.37 11.45 6.29
CA GLN A 215 2.83 12.82 6.54
C GLN A 215 3.40 13.00 7.97
N ILE A 216 2.80 12.34 8.96
CA ILE A 216 3.37 12.31 10.33
C ILE A 216 4.73 11.63 10.30
N HIS A 217 4.84 10.53 9.55
CA HIS A 217 6.07 9.74 9.37
C HIS A 217 6.71 9.38 10.69
N PRO A 218 6.02 8.62 11.56
CA PRO A 218 6.38 8.51 12.97
C PRO A 218 7.67 7.76 13.26
N PHE A 219 8.17 6.96 12.33
CA PHE A 219 9.29 6.04 12.54
C PHE A 219 10.53 6.45 11.72
N SER A 220 11.68 5.89 12.09
CA SER A 220 12.94 6.10 11.38
C SER A 220 12.93 5.45 9.99
N ASP A 221 12.28 4.28 9.86
CA ASP A 221 12.01 3.54 8.62
C ASP A 221 10.74 2.70 8.81
N GLY A 222 10.25 2.01 7.76
CA GLY A 222 9.08 1.13 7.83
C GLY A 222 7.72 1.84 7.85
N ASN A 223 7.67 3.16 7.69
CA ASN A 223 6.41 3.92 7.69
C ASN A 223 5.45 3.44 6.61
N GLY A 224 5.91 3.32 5.35
CA GLY A 224 5.07 2.89 4.24
C GLY A 224 4.43 1.52 4.47
N ARG A 225 5.20 0.55 4.96
CA ARG A 225 4.70 -0.80 5.30
C ARG A 225 3.68 -0.76 6.43
N THR A 226 3.98 -0.01 7.49
CA THR A 226 3.05 0.19 8.61
C THR A 226 1.74 0.85 8.15
N GLY A 227 1.82 1.93 7.37
CA GLY A 227 0.64 2.62 6.85
C GLY A 227 -0.25 1.75 5.96
N ARG A 228 0.34 0.88 5.14
CA ARG A 228 -0.41 -0.07 4.32
C ARG A 228 -1.06 -1.18 5.15
N LEU A 229 -0.43 -1.65 6.23
CA LEU A 229 -1.06 -2.58 7.17
C LEU A 229 -2.18 -1.92 8.00
N ILE A 230 -2.06 -0.64 8.34
CA ILE A 230 -3.17 0.13 8.94
C ILE A 230 -4.39 0.15 8.02
N MET A 231 -4.22 0.43 6.72
CA MET A 231 -5.32 0.37 5.76
C MET A 231 -5.95 -1.04 5.67
N LEU A 232 -5.12 -2.10 5.71
CA LEU A 232 -5.61 -3.48 5.73
C LEU A 232 -6.52 -3.73 6.93
N VAL A 233 -6.07 -3.37 8.13
CA VAL A 233 -6.86 -3.52 9.37
C VAL A 233 -8.19 -2.79 9.27
N GLN A 234 -8.17 -1.54 8.83
CA GLN A 234 -9.39 -0.73 8.68
C GLN A 234 -10.39 -1.36 7.68
N ALA A 235 -9.88 -1.86 6.53
CA ALA A 235 -10.72 -2.52 5.52
C ALA A 235 -11.32 -3.83 6.05
N LEU A 236 -10.49 -4.72 6.60
CA LEU A 236 -10.95 -6.01 7.15
C LEU A 236 -11.90 -5.84 8.33
N SER A 237 -11.72 -4.83 9.18
CA SER A 237 -12.66 -4.52 10.28
C SER A 237 -14.06 -4.13 9.78
N LYS A 238 -14.20 -3.81 8.50
CA LYS A 238 -15.48 -3.56 7.81
C LYS A 238 -15.88 -4.67 6.84
N ASN A 239 -15.19 -5.82 6.91
CA ASN A 239 -15.36 -6.95 6.00
C ASN A 239 -15.19 -6.58 4.51
N VAL A 240 -14.32 -5.62 4.21
CA VAL A 240 -13.95 -5.24 2.85
C VAL A 240 -12.56 -5.79 2.53
N ALA A 241 -12.37 -6.25 1.30
CA ALA A 241 -11.06 -6.73 0.83
C ALA A 241 -9.96 -5.68 1.09
N PRO A 242 -8.80 -6.09 1.62
CA PRO A 242 -7.74 -5.13 1.93
C PRO A 242 -7.15 -4.54 0.65
N PRO A 243 -6.79 -3.24 0.62
CA PRO A 243 -6.18 -2.63 -0.55
C PRO A 243 -4.78 -3.22 -0.81
N LEU A 244 -4.58 -3.78 -2.01
CA LEU A 244 -3.32 -4.31 -2.48
C LEU A 244 -2.70 -3.36 -3.50
N ILE A 245 -1.72 -2.58 -3.06
CA ILE A 245 -1.02 -1.60 -3.89
C ILE A 245 0.07 -2.30 -4.70
N ARG A 246 -0.11 -2.35 -6.03
CA ARG A 246 0.86 -2.99 -6.93
C ARG A 246 2.12 -2.14 -7.09
N LYS A 247 3.28 -2.80 -7.07
CA LYS A 247 4.59 -2.14 -7.28
C LYS A 247 4.71 -1.42 -8.63
N GLU A 248 4.02 -1.91 -9.64
CA GLU A 248 3.99 -1.30 -10.98
C GLU A 248 3.32 0.08 -10.95
N ARG A 249 2.47 0.33 -9.96
CA ARG A 249 1.76 1.59 -9.76
C ARG A 249 2.41 2.51 -8.71
N LYS A 250 3.64 2.21 -8.32
CA LYS A 250 4.38 2.96 -7.28
C LYS A 250 4.42 4.47 -7.55
N ILE A 251 4.67 4.87 -8.80
CA ILE A 251 4.77 6.30 -9.18
C ILE A 251 3.41 6.99 -9.00
N ALA A 252 2.33 6.38 -9.49
CA ALA A 252 0.98 6.89 -9.35
C ALA A 252 0.56 7.00 -7.89
N TYR A 253 0.86 5.97 -7.11
CA TYR A 253 0.59 5.93 -5.67
C TYR A 253 1.25 7.08 -4.92
N TYR A 254 2.56 7.28 -5.11
CA TYR A 254 3.27 8.36 -4.44
C TYR A 254 2.80 9.75 -4.90
N LYS A 255 2.39 9.89 -6.16
CA LYS A 255 1.84 11.15 -6.66
C LYS A 255 0.47 11.46 -6.04
N ALA A 256 -0.41 10.47 -5.95
CA ALA A 256 -1.71 10.61 -5.29
C ALA A 256 -1.54 10.94 -3.80
N LEU A 257 -0.59 10.29 -3.14
CA LEU A 257 -0.25 10.54 -1.75
C LEU A 257 0.28 11.98 -1.54
N GLU A 258 1.21 12.44 -2.40
CA GLU A 258 1.74 13.80 -2.36
C GLU A 258 0.64 14.84 -2.54
N LEU A 259 -0.30 14.66 -3.46
CA LEU A 259 -1.44 15.56 -3.66
C LEU A 259 -2.35 15.63 -2.43
N ALA A 260 -2.64 14.50 -1.80
CA ALA A 260 -3.41 14.46 -0.57
C ALA A 260 -2.71 15.23 0.57
N GLN A 261 -1.38 15.11 0.67
CA GLN A 261 -0.58 15.71 1.75
C GLN A 261 -0.25 17.19 1.54
N THR A 262 -0.09 17.64 0.29
CA THR A 262 0.38 19.01 -0.01
C THR A 262 -0.72 19.95 -0.47
N ALA A 263 -1.80 19.42 -1.03
CA ALA A 263 -2.91 20.18 -1.60
C ALA A 263 -4.28 19.81 -0.98
N GLU A 264 -4.32 18.92 0.01
CA GLU A 264 -5.56 18.37 0.60
C GLU A 264 -6.51 17.77 -0.45
N ASN A 265 -5.97 17.39 -1.60
CA ASN A 265 -6.72 16.75 -2.68
C ASN A 265 -6.66 15.23 -2.52
N TYR A 266 -7.65 14.67 -1.83
CA TYR A 266 -7.73 13.23 -1.54
C TYR A 266 -8.33 12.40 -2.68
N GLY A 267 -9.07 13.00 -3.61
CA GLY A 267 -9.75 12.28 -4.70
C GLY A 267 -8.84 11.29 -5.45
N PRO A 268 -7.63 11.68 -5.89
CA PRO A 268 -6.69 10.75 -6.52
C PRO A 268 -6.30 9.56 -5.65
N LEU A 269 -6.11 9.76 -4.35
CA LEU A 269 -5.76 8.68 -3.43
C LEU A 269 -6.96 7.78 -3.12
N GLU A 270 -8.17 8.35 -3.00
CA GLU A 270 -9.41 7.58 -2.85
C GLU A 270 -9.66 6.67 -4.06
N LEU A 271 -9.47 7.21 -5.27
CA LEU A 271 -9.54 6.42 -6.50
C LEU A 271 -8.54 5.26 -6.47
N PHE A 272 -7.31 5.56 -6.10
CA PHE A 272 -6.22 4.58 -6.03
C PHE A 272 -6.50 3.47 -5.02
N VAL A 273 -7.03 3.81 -3.84
CA VAL A 273 -7.43 2.86 -2.81
C VAL A 273 -8.59 1.97 -3.29
N ALA A 274 -9.61 2.56 -3.94
CA ALA A 274 -10.72 1.79 -4.52
C ALA A 274 -10.23 0.78 -5.57
N GLU A 275 -9.35 1.19 -6.50
CA GLU A 275 -8.74 0.31 -7.48
C GLU A 275 -7.87 -0.79 -6.84
N ALA A 276 -7.16 -0.48 -5.75
CA ALA A 276 -6.35 -1.46 -5.03
C ALA A 276 -7.21 -2.53 -4.32
N ILE A 277 -8.39 -2.16 -3.82
CA ILE A 277 -9.37 -3.10 -3.25
C ILE A 277 -9.96 -4.00 -4.35
N LEU A 278 -10.35 -3.42 -5.49
CA LEU A 278 -10.88 -4.17 -6.62
C LEU A 278 -9.87 -5.19 -7.14
N PHE A 279 -8.61 -4.78 -7.29
CA PHE A 279 -7.54 -5.69 -7.68
C PHE A 279 -7.30 -6.82 -6.67
N SER A 280 -7.31 -6.51 -5.38
CA SER A 280 -7.19 -7.52 -4.33
C SER A 280 -8.33 -8.55 -4.41
N ASN A 281 -9.56 -8.08 -4.57
CA ASN A 281 -10.72 -8.95 -4.71
C ASN A 281 -10.64 -9.84 -5.96
N GLU A 282 -10.29 -9.28 -7.13
CA GLU A 282 -10.07 -10.06 -8.35
C GLU A 282 -9.02 -11.14 -8.14
N LEU A 283 -7.89 -10.78 -7.53
CA LEU A 283 -6.83 -11.73 -7.20
C LEU A 283 -7.33 -12.87 -6.31
N LEU A 284 -8.13 -12.57 -5.29
CA LEU A 284 -8.58 -13.55 -4.30
C LEU A 284 -9.74 -14.42 -4.79
N THR A 285 -10.50 -13.98 -5.79
CA THR A 285 -11.65 -14.70 -6.34
C THR A 285 -11.35 -15.46 -7.63
N SER A 286 -10.16 -15.25 -8.23
CA SER A 286 -9.64 -15.99 -9.39
C SER A 286 -8.89 -17.26 -8.96
#